data_fa1a1690d2ca579f607af8cf2ade9f17
#
_entry.id   fa1a1690d2ca579f607af8cf2ade9f17
#
_cell.length_a   1.000
_cell.length_b   1.000
_cell.length_c   1.000
_cell.angle_alpha   90.00
_cell.angle_beta   90.00
_cell.angle_gamma   90.00
#
_symmetry.space_group_name_H-M   'P 1'
#
loop_
_entity.id
_entity.type
_entity.pdbx_description
1 polymer ?
#
loop_
_entity_poly.entity_id
_entity_poly.type
_entity_poly.pdbx_seq_one_letter_code
_entity_poly.pdbx_strand_id
1 'polypeptide(L)'
;MKVFNTTNILKKYKGSVLAIGNFDGVHKGHQKVFKEAKKFAKMKKIKFGVLTFKPLPVMFFNKKIKNFRLTSEMEKLKLLKNYKVDFVINVKFNKKFSKIEANQFIKNIIYKKINSKLLTVSSNFKFGRKRKGDINLLKKLSKKYNYNLLNIRPFKYFKKTISSTRIREYLKDGNLNLANKLLSRTWFIDGKVEKGKKIGRK
;
A
#
# COMPACT_ATOMS: atom_id res chain seq x y z
N MET A 1 -2.23 16.59 -0.12
CA MET A 1 -2.03 15.28 0.58
C MET A 1 -0.94 15.44 1.64
N LYS A 2 -1.23 15.15 2.91
CA LYS A 2 -0.24 15.19 4.01
C LYS A 2 0.44 13.82 4.15
N VAL A 3 1.76 13.80 4.39
CA VAL A 3 2.51 12.56 4.62
C VAL A 3 2.98 12.53 6.08
N PHE A 4 2.74 11.40 6.76
CA PHE A 4 3.21 11.10 8.11
C PHE A 4 4.17 9.91 8.05
N ASN A 5 5.34 10.03 8.65
CA ASN A 5 6.31 8.94 8.74
C ASN A 5 6.13 8.09 10.00
N THR A 6 5.12 8.41 10.81
CA THR A 6 4.74 7.70 12.03
C THR A 6 3.25 7.43 12.07
N THR A 7 2.82 6.56 12.98
CA THR A 7 1.39 6.29 13.20
C THR A 7 0.69 7.33 14.07
N ASN A 8 1.42 8.32 14.58
CA ASN A 8 0.85 9.45 15.31
C ASN A 8 0.42 10.51 14.31
N ILE A 9 -0.87 10.59 14.05
CA ILE A 9 -1.46 11.54 13.10
C ILE A 9 -2.23 12.64 13.83
N LEU A 10 -2.38 13.78 13.18
CA LEU A 10 -3.14 14.92 13.73
C LEU A 10 -4.62 14.54 13.93
N LYS A 11 -5.28 15.14 14.94
CA LYS A 11 -6.70 14.89 15.30
C LYS A 11 -7.64 14.97 14.09
N LYS A 12 -7.45 15.94 13.18
CA LYS A 12 -8.27 16.13 11.97
C LYS A 12 -8.23 14.98 10.95
N TYR A 13 -7.31 14.01 11.08
CA TYR A 13 -7.20 12.82 10.24
C TYR A 13 -7.69 11.56 10.94
N LYS A 14 -7.99 11.62 12.24
CA LYS A 14 -8.62 10.51 12.97
C LYS A 14 -10.07 10.33 12.52
N GLY A 15 -10.64 9.15 12.73
CA GLY A 15 -12.01 8.85 12.29
C GLY A 15 -12.16 8.67 10.78
N SER A 16 -11.07 8.44 10.06
CA SER A 16 -11.02 8.37 8.61
C SER A 16 -11.31 6.97 8.04
N VAL A 17 -11.47 6.91 6.72
CA VAL A 17 -11.29 5.66 5.94
C VAL A 17 -9.81 5.42 5.78
N LEU A 18 -9.35 4.19 5.97
CA LEU A 18 -7.95 3.80 5.86
C LEU A 18 -7.76 2.61 4.93
N ALA A 19 -7.11 2.79 3.79
CA ALA A 19 -6.64 1.69 2.97
C ALA A 19 -5.26 1.23 3.46
N ILE A 20 -5.09 -0.08 3.66
CA ILE A 20 -3.84 -0.64 4.20
C ILE A 20 -3.21 -1.59 3.19
N GLY A 21 -1.95 -1.37 2.83
CA GLY A 21 -1.22 -2.22 1.91
C GLY A 21 0.15 -1.67 1.49
N ASN A 22 0.90 -2.46 0.75
CA ASN A 22 2.19 -2.05 0.20
C ASN A 22 2.04 -1.03 -0.93
N PHE A 23 0.99 -1.17 -1.72
CA PHE A 23 0.64 -0.33 -2.86
C PHE A 23 1.79 -0.08 -3.84
N ASP A 24 2.67 -1.09 -4.00
CA ASP A 24 3.76 -1.03 -4.95
C ASP A 24 3.22 -1.18 -6.38
N GLY A 25 3.59 -0.24 -7.24
CA GLY A 25 3.09 -0.15 -8.61
C GLY A 25 1.70 0.49 -8.76
N VAL A 26 0.92 0.69 -7.70
CA VAL A 26 -0.44 1.28 -7.75
C VAL A 26 -1.27 0.72 -8.93
N HIS A 27 -1.22 -0.60 -9.11
CA HIS A 27 -1.88 -1.33 -10.21
C HIS A 27 -3.43 -1.32 -10.07
N LYS A 28 -4.15 -1.77 -11.12
CA LYS A 28 -5.64 -1.79 -11.17
C LYS A 28 -6.30 -2.37 -9.92
N GLY A 29 -5.70 -3.40 -9.29
CA GLY A 29 -6.21 -3.96 -8.03
C GLY A 29 -6.13 -2.96 -6.88
N HIS A 30 -5.03 -2.19 -6.77
CA HIS A 30 -4.87 -1.12 -5.77
C HIS A 30 -5.82 0.05 -6.06
N GLN A 31 -5.95 0.41 -7.34
CA GLN A 31 -6.86 1.49 -7.78
C GLN A 31 -8.31 1.21 -7.40
N LYS A 32 -8.75 -0.06 -7.51
CA LYS A 32 -10.09 -0.47 -7.05
C LYS A 32 -10.26 -0.25 -5.55
N VAL A 33 -9.25 -0.61 -4.74
CA VAL A 33 -9.27 -0.35 -3.29
C VAL A 33 -9.43 1.15 -3.01
N PHE A 34 -8.70 2.00 -3.71
CA PHE A 34 -8.78 3.45 -3.52
C PHE A 34 -10.11 4.04 -3.97
N LYS A 35 -10.66 3.58 -5.08
CA LYS A 35 -11.98 4.02 -5.57
C LYS A 35 -13.07 3.72 -4.55
N GLU A 36 -13.12 2.52 -4.03
CA GLU A 36 -14.12 2.11 -3.02
C GLU A 36 -13.93 2.87 -1.70
N ALA A 37 -12.68 2.99 -1.23
CA ALA A 37 -12.36 3.77 -0.03
C ALA A 37 -12.79 5.23 -0.18
N LYS A 38 -12.51 5.85 -1.34
CA LYS A 38 -12.87 7.24 -1.64
C LYS A 38 -14.38 7.43 -1.73
N LYS A 39 -15.10 6.50 -2.36
CA LYS A 39 -16.57 6.52 -2.44
C LYS A 39 -17.18 6.59 -1.04
N PHE A 40 -16.74 5.72 -0.14
CA PHE A 40 -17.21 5.69 1.24
C PHE A 40 -16.83 6.98 2.00
N ALA A 41 -15.60 7.44 1.85
CA ALA A 41 -15.13 8.67 2.49
C ALA A 41 -15.96 9.89 2.08
N LYS A 42 -16.29 10.00 0.78
CA LYS A 42 -17.17 11.07 0.25
C LYS A 42 -18.57 10.96 0.84
N MET A 43 -19.17 9.76 0.84
CA MET A 43 -20.53 9.54 1.38
C MET A 43 -20.63 9.90 2.87
N LYS A 44 -19.61 9.60 3.66
CA LYS A 44 -19.58 9.90 5.10
C LYS A 44 -18.95 11.24 5.45
N LYS A 45 -18.54 12.04 4.45
CA LYS A 45 -17.86 13.33 4.63
C LYS A 45 -16.63 13.27 5.55
N ILE A 46 -15.87 12.15 5.50
CA ILE A 46 -14.65 11.93 6.29
C ILE A 46 -13.43 11.81 5.39
N LYS A 47 -12.23 11.94 5.98
CA LYS A 47 -10.96 11.87 5.25
C LYS A 47 -10.64 10.44 4.79
N PHE A 48 -9.94 10.34 3.66
CA PHE A 48 -9.41 9.09 3.12
C PHE A 48 -7.89 9.06 3.25
N GLY A 49 -7.38 8.10 4.00
CA GLY A 49 -5.95 7.87 4.20
C GLY A 49 -5.47 6.54 3.66
N VAL A 50 -4.15 6.47 3.44
CA VAL A 50 -3.45 5.25 3.07
C VAL A 50 -2.37 4.95 4.10
N LEU A 51 -2.30 3.72 4.60
CA LEU A 51 -1.19 3.21 5.40
C LEU A 51 -0.33 2.30 4.54
N THR A 52 0.93 2.65 4.39
CA THR A 52 1.93 1.90 3.62
C THR A 52 3.26 1.84 4.36
N PHE A 53 4.26 1.14 3.82
CA PHE A 53 5.49 0.80 4.53
C PHE A 53 6.74 1.19 3.76
N LYS A 54 7.78 1.64 4.49
CA LYS A 54 9.11 1.96 3.96
C LYS A 54 10.19 1.41 4.90
N PRO A 55 11.09 0.52 4.42
CA PRO A 55 11.01 -0.21 3.15
C PRO A 55 9.76 -1.10 3.07
N LEU A 56 9.51 -1.70 1.90
CA LEU A 56 8.49 -2.76 1.80
C LEU A 56 8.89 -3.94 2.70
N PRO A 57 7.94 -4.62 3.38
CA PRO A 57 8.26 -5.72 4.28
C PRO A 57 9.17 -6.80 3.65
N VAL A 58 8.93 -7.16 2.39
CA VAL A 58 9.77 -8.14 1.67
C VAL A 58 11.23 -7.67 1.55
N MET A 59 11.47 -6.39 1.31
CA MET A 59 12.82 -5.81 1.21
C MET A 59 13.51 -5.73 2.59
N PHE A 60 12.74 -5.55 3.65
CA PHE A 60 13.27 -5.58 5.01
C PHE A 60 13.77 -6.96 5.42
N PHE A 61 12.99 -8.01 5.11
CA PHE A 61 13.34 -9.39 5.45
C PHE A 61 14.39 -9.99 4.51
N ASN A 62 14.44 -9.56 3.25
CA ASN A 62 15.41 -10.03 2.27
C ASN A 62 16.23 -8.86 1.71
N LYS A 63 17.36 -8.58 2.34
CA LYS A 63 18.29 -7.50 1.96
C LYS A 63 19.02 -7.74 0.62
N LYS A 64 19.01 -8.97 0.12
CA LYS A 64 19.63 -9.32 -1.18
C LYS A 64 18.79 -8.86 -2.36
N ILE A 65 17.50 -8.55 -2.14
CA ILE A 65 16.62 -8.08 -3.21
C ILE A 65 17.00 -6.64 -3.57
N LYS A 66 17.56 -6.46 -4.77
CA LYS A 66 17.83 -5.16 -5.40
C LYS A 66 16.71 -4.80 -6.37
N ASN A 67 16.48 -3.51 -6.63
CA ASN A 67 15.55 -2.99 -7.65
C ASN A 67 14.15 -3.63 -7.65
N PHE A 68 13.63 -3.95 -6.46
CA PHE A 68 12.38 -4.70 -6.31
C PHE A 68 11.14 -3.85 -6.56
N ARG A 69 11.19 -2.55 -6.33
CA ARG A 69 10.01 -1.69 -6.40
C ARG A 69 9.55 -1.49 -7.84
N LEU A 70 8.25 -1.56 -8.07
CA LEU A 70 7.63 -1.15 -9.33
C LEU A 70 7.53 0.36 -9.47
N THR A 71 7.49 1.07 -8.35
CA THR A 71 7.45 2.53 -8.28
C THR A 71 8.44 3.03 -7.24
N SER A 72 9.11 4.14 -7.53
CA SER A 72 9.84 4.88 -6.52
C SER A 72 8.90 5.37 -5.40
N GLU A 73 9.46 5.76 -4.27
CA GLU A 73 8.68 6.34 -3.17
C GLU A 73 7.94 7.61 -3.62
N MET A 74 8.65 8.46 -4.33
CA MET A 74 8.13 9.74 -4.82
C MET A 74 7.00 9.52 -5.83
N GLU A 75 7.20 8.62 -6.79
CA GLU A 75 6.17 8.27 -7.75
C GLU A 75 4.92 7.68 -7.08
N LYS A 76 5.10 6.76 -6.12
CA LYS A 76 3.97 6.22 -5.35
C LYS A 76 3.16 7.34 -4.69
N LEU A 77 3.82 8.32 -4.06
CA LEU A 77 3.12 9.46 -3.44
C LEU A 77 2.42 10.33 -4.48
N LYS A 78 3.01 10.58 -5.65
CA LYS A 78 2.36 11.28 -6.77
C LYS A 78 1.10 10.54 -7.21
N LEU A 79 1.19 9.22 -7.42
CA LEU A 79 0.05 8.38 -7.80
C LEU A 79 -1.07 8.42 -6.75
N LEU A 80 -0.74 8.29 -5.47
CA LEU A 80 -1.72 8.38 -4.39
C LEU A 80 -2.44 9.75 -4.36
N LYS A 81 -1.71 10.84 -4.63
CA LYS A 81 -2.29 12.19 -4.76
C LYS A 81 -3.32 12.25 -5.91
N ASN A 82 -3.04 11.61 -7.06
CA ASN A 82 -3.96 11.54 -8.20
C ASN A 82 -5.26 10.79 -7.85
N TYR A 83 -5.21 9.81 -6.94
CA TYR A 83 -6.39 9.14 -6.40
C TYR A 83 -7.10 9.93 -5.28
N LYS A 84 -6.72 11.22 -5.10
CA LYS A 84 -7.34 12.13 -4.12
C LYS A 84 -7.27 11.58 -2.69
N VAL A 85 -6.16 10.94 -2.34
CA VAL A 85 -5.83 10.55 -0.96
C VAL A 85 -5.56 11.82 -0.16
N ASP A 86 -6.22 11.98 0.99
CA ASP A 86 -6.04 13.15 1.85
C ASP A 86 -4.73 13.11 2.64
N PHE A 87 -4.35 11.90 3.11
CA PHE A 87 -3.11 11.69 3.85
C PHE A 87 -2.53 10.29 3.67
N VAL A 88 -1.23 10.18 3.86
CA VAL A 88 -0.49 8.92 3.82
C VAL A 88 0.25 8.72 5.15
N ILE A 89 0.12 7.54 5.73
CA ILE A 89 0.93 7.07 6.84
C ILE A 89 1.99 6.11 6.26
N ASN A 90 3.20 6.62 6.08
CA ASN A 90 4.31 5.87 5.52
C ASN A 90 5.18 5.32 6.64
N VAL A 91 4.77 4.16 7.17
CA VAL A 91 5.38 3.58 8.37
C VAL A 91 6.79 3.08 8.07
N LYS A 92 7.78 3.48 8.91
CA LYS A 92 9.11 2.89 8.90
C LYS A 92 9.01 1.42 9.33
N PHE A 93 9.16 0.51 8.34
CA PHE A 93 9.16 -0.93 8.61
C PHE A 93 10.56 -1.36 9.09
N ASN A 94 10.65 -1.69 10.36
CA ASN A 94 11.89 -2.05 11.05
C ASN A 94 11.69 -3.26 11.97
N LYS A 95 12.76 -3.70 12.65
CA LYS A 95 12.74 -4.84 13.60
C LYS A 95 11.67 -4.68 14.68
N LYS A 96 11.48 -3.47 15.24
CA LYS A 96 10.44 -3.18 16.25
C LYS A 96 9.04 -3.36 15.66
N PHE A 97 8.78 -2.76 14.49
CA PHE A 97 7.47 -2.84 13.83
C PHE A 97 7.15 -4.28 13.37
N SER A 98 8.13 -5.02 12.85
CA SER A 98 7.94 -6.41 12.38
C SER A 98 7.59 -7.41 13.48
N LYS A 99 7.86 -7.07 14.74
CA LYS A 99 7.53 -7.88 15.93
C LYS A 99 6.12 -7.62 16.47
N ILE A 100 5.40 -6.62 15.98
CA ILE A 100 4.05 -6.29 16.47
C ILE A 100 3.08 -7.41 16.13
N GLU A 101 2.46 -8.01 17.15
CA GLU A 101 1.44 -9.05 16.98
C GLU A 101 0.17 -8.46 16.30
N ALA A 102 -0.57 -9.31 15.60
CA ALA A 102 -1.73 -8.88 14.84
C ALA A 102 -2.78 -8.16 15.70
N ASN A 103 -3.09 -8.69 16.89
CA ASN A 103 -4.02 -8.06 17.83
C ASN A 103 -3.52 -6.69 18.32
N GLN A 104 -2.21 -6.57 18.59
CA GLN A 104 -1.61 -5.30 19.02
C GLN A 104 -1.61 -4.26 17.89
N PHE A 105 -1.41 -4.68 16.64
CA PHE A 105 -1.51 -3.81 15.48
C PHE A 105 -2.92 -3.17 15.40
N ILE A 106 -3.97 -3.98 15.55
CA ILE A 106 -5.35 -3.48 15.52
C ILE A 106 -5.60 -2.57 16.73
N LYS A 107 -5.32 -3.04 17.95
CA LYS A 107 -5.57 -2.28 19.20
C LYS A 107 -4.80 -0.97 19.25
N ASN A 108 -3.48 -1.02 19.04
CA ASN A 108 -2.61 0.12 19.34
C ASN A 108 -2.47 1.09 18.15
N ILE A 109 -2.48 0.57 16.91
CA ILE A 109 -2.28 1.42 15.72
C ILE A 109 -3.62 1.82 15.13
N ILE A 110 -4.45 0.85 14.73
CA ILE A 110 -5.70 1.15 14.03
C ILE A 110 -6.69 1.86 14.95
N TYR A 111 -6.92 1.32 16.15
CA TYR A 111 -7.89 1.88 17.10
C TYR A 111 -7.34 3.08 17.86
N LYS A 112 -6.32 2.88 18.72
CA LYS A 112 -5.86 3.95 19.63
C LYS A 112 -5.24 5.15 18.92
N LYS A 113 -4.37 4.93 17.90
CA LYS A 113 -3.62 6.02 17.25
C LYS A 113 -4.39 6.64 16.10
N ILE A 114 -4.90 5.83 15.16
CA ILE A 114 -5.54 6.31 13.94
C ILE A 114 -7.05 6.50 14.15
N ASN A 115 -7.68 5.65 14.98
CA ASN A 115 -9.12 5.63 15.21
C ASN A 115 -9.91 5.56 13.89
N SER A 116 -9.52 4.64 12.99
CA SER A 116 -10.17 4.52 11.69
C SER A 116 -11.61 4.04 11.82
N LYS A 117 -12.54 4.62 11.05
CA LYS A 117 -13.95 4.21 11.00
C LYS A 117 -14.23 3.14 9.95
N LEU A 118 -13.40 3.08 8.92
CA LEU A 118 -13.46 2.03 7.89
C LEU A 118 -12.05 1.61 7.50
N LEU A 119 -11.79 0.31 7.55
CA LEU A 119 -10.60 -0.29 6.98
C LEU A 119 -10.92 -0.86 5.60
N THR A 120 -10.10 -0.54 4.62
CA THR A 120 -10.22 -1.09 3.27
C THR A 120 -8.98 -1.89 2.95
N VAL A 121 -9.14 -3.18 2.70
CA VAL A 121 -8.05 -4.11 2.43
C VAL A 121 -8.42 -5.08 1.30
N SER A 122 -7.42 -5.69 0.66
CA SER A 122 -7.64 -6.79 -0.28
C SER A 122 -7.92 -8.10 0.45
N SER A 123 -8.63 -9.03 -0.20
CA SER A 123 -9.02 -10.31 0.41
C SER A 123 -7.84 -11.19 0.84
N ASN A 124 -6.66 -10.99 0.27
CA ASN A 124 -5.44 -11.71 0.63
C ASN A 124 -4.53 -10.94 1.60
N PHE A 125 -5.07 -9.90 2.26
CA PHE A 125 -4.31 -9.07 3.19
C PHE A 125 -3.87 -9.89 4.41
N LYS A 126 -2.57 -9.85 4.70
CA LYS A 126 -1.96 -10.44 5.88
C LYS A 126 -1.12 -9.41 6.60
N PHE A 127 -1.14 -9.40 7.94
CA PHE A 127 -0.45 -8.41 8.77
C PHE A 127 0.04 -8.98 10.10
N GLY A 128 0.75 -8.16 10.87
CA GLY A 128 1.31 -8.55 12.15
C GLY A 128 2.51 -9.50 12.03
N ARG A 129 3.09 -9.84 13.18
CA ARG A 129 4.25 -10.75 13.27
C ARG A 129 3.98 -12.06 12.58
N LYS A 130 4.94 -12.51 11.73
CA LYS A 130 4.86 -13.75 10.93
C LYS A 130 3.58 -13.83 10.07
N ARG A 131 2.94 -12.67 9.73
CA ARG A 131 1.70 -12.59 8.92
C ARG A 131 0.51 -13.35 9.51
N LYS A 132 0.45 -13.50 10.84
CA LYS A 132 -0.61 -14.25 11.56
C LYS A 132 -1.98 -13.55 11.51
N GLY A 133 -2.03 -12.24 11.27
CA GLY A 133 -3.28 -11.49 11.08
C GLY A 133 -3.80 -11.60 9.67
N ASP A 134 -5.12 -11.67 9.52
CA ASP A 134 -5.84 -11.72 8.25
C ASP A 134 -7.21 -11.02 8.34
N ILE A 135 -8.01 -11.18 7.30
CA ILE A 135 -9.35 -10.60 7.21
C ILE A 135 -10.29 -11.14 8.28
N ASN A 136 -10.20 -12.43 8.63
CA ASN A 136 -11.06 -13.02 9.64
C ASN A 136 -10.81 -12.38 11.00
N LEU A 137 -9.54 -12.16 11.35
CA LEU A 137 -9.17 -11.45 12.57
C LEU A 137 -9.66 -10.00 12.56
N LEU A 138 -9.51 -9.28 11.43
CA LEU A 138 -10.06 -7.93 11.29
C LEU A 138 -11.58 -7.93 11.50
N LYS A 139 -12.31 -8.86 10.89
CA LYS A 139 -13.75 -9.00 11.02
C LYS A 139 -14.15 -9.32 12.47
N LYS A 140 -13.48 -10.29 13.11
CA LYS A 140 -13.72 -10.66 14.52
C LYS A 140 -13.60 -9.47 15.46
N LEU A 141 -12.59 -8.59 15.24
CA LEU A 141 -12.31 -7.48 16.13
C LEU A 141 -13.00 -6.16 15.74
N SER A 142 -13.75 -6.14 14.65
CA SER A 142 -14.39 -4.92 14.13
C SER A 142 -15.40 -4.31 15.12
N LYS A 143 -16.26 -5.13 15.73
CA LYS A 143 -17.22 -4.69 16.76
C LYS A 143 -16.50 -4.13 17.99
N LYS A 144 -15.49 -4.87 18.50
CA LYS A 144 -14.73 -4.48 19.70
C LYS A 144 -14.03 -3.13 19.54
N TYR A 145 -13.50 -2.82 18.37
CA TYR A 145 -12.74 -1.60 18.11
C TYR A 145 -13.47 -0.58 17.24
N ASN A 146 -14.81 -0.76 17.08
CA ASN A 146 -15.72 0.19 16.44
C ASN A 146 -15.22 0.69 15.06
N TYR A 147 -14.88 -0.24 14.16
CA TYR A 147 -14.57 0.04 12.77
C TYR A 147 -15.34 -0.89 11.83
N ASN A 148 -15.65 -0.41 10.65
CA ASN A 148 -16.17 -1.22 9.56
C ASN A 148 -15.02 -1.80 8.73
N LEU A 149 -15.28 -2.93 8.07
CA LEU A 149 -14.30 -3.58 7.18
C LEU A 149 -14.86 -3.68 5.77
N LEU A 150 -14.18 -3.09 4.82
CA LEU A 150 -14.46 -3.26 3.39
C LEU A 150 -13.39 -4.15 2.78
N ASN A 151 -13.77 -5.38 2.52
CA ASN A 151 -12.92 -6.39 1.90
C ASN A 151 -13.08 -6.35 0.38
N ILE A 152 -12.04 -5.94 -0.33
CA ILE A 152 -12.04 -5.82 -1.79
C ILE A 152 -11.56 -7.12 -2.43
N ARG A 153 -12.44 -7.76 -3.20
CA ARG A 153 -12.06 -8.93 -4.00
C ARG A 153 -10.96 -8.55 -5.00
N PRO A 154 -9.95 -9.42 -5.17
CA PRO A 154 -8.87 -9.18 -6.11
C PRO A 154 -9.40 -8.89 -7.52
N PHE A 155 -8.82 -7.90 -8.16
CA PHE A 155 -9.14 -7.60 -9.55
C PHE A 155 -8.43 -8.62 -10.46
N LYS A 156 -9.18 -9.23 -11.37
CA LYS A 156 -8.65 -10.22 -12.31
C LYS A 156 -8.48 -9.62 -13.71
N TYR A 157 -7.47 -10.06 -14.42
CA TYR A 157 -7.25 -9.80 -15.85
C TYR A 157 -6.90 -11.13 -16.51
N PHE A 158 -7.68 -11.55 -17.52
CA PHE A 158 -7.61 -12.89 -18.12
C PHE A 158 -7.64 -14.01 -17.03
N LYS A 159 -8.70 -14.02 -16.23
CA LYS A 159 -8.93 -14.99 -15.12
C LYS A 159 -7.84 -15.04 -14.03
N LYS A 160 -6.68 -14.38 -14.21
CA LYS A 160 -5.58 -14.33 -13.25
C LYS A 160 -5.62 -13.03 -12.43
N THR A 161 -5.37 -13.14 -11.12
CA THR A 161 -5.31 -11.98 -10.21
C THR A 161 -4.20 -11.00 -10.61
N ILE A 162 -4.51 -9.71 -10.61
CA ILE A 162 -3.50 -8.65 -10.77
C ILE A 162 -2.75 -8.48 -9.45
N SER A 163 -1.41 -8.57 -9.52
CA SER A 163 -0.53 -8.39 -8.38
C SER A 163 0.78 -7.70 -8.80
N SER A 164 1.48 -7.09 -7.84
CA SER A 164 2.80 -6.53 -8.09
C SER A 164 3.81 -7.60 -8.52
N THR A 165 3.67 -8.84 -8.04
CA THR A 165 4.52 -9.97 -8.47
C THR A 165 4.36 -10.25 -9.95
N ARG A 166 3.13 -10.42 -10.42
CA ARG A 166 2.83 -10.69 -11.83
C ARG A 166 3.32 -9.54 -12.76
N ILE A 167 3.23 -8.30 -12.30
CA ILE A 167 3.75 -7.17 -13.07
C ILE A 167 5.27 -7.23 -13.18
N ARG A 168 5.98 -7.60 -12.09
CA ARG A 168 7.44 -7.80 -12.15
C ARG A 168 7.85 -8.92 -13.09
N GLU A 169 7.10 -10.00 -13.13
CA GLU A 169 7.30 -11.09 -14.09
C GLU A 169 7.21 -10.55 -15.51
N TYR A 170 6.15 -9.83 -15.88
CA TYR A 170 6.03 -9.23 -17.20
C TYR A 170 7.16 -8.26 -17.55
N LEU A 171 7.60 -7.44 -16.58
CA LEU A 171 8.73 -6.52 -16.79
C LEU A 171 10.05 -7.29 -17.00
N LYS A 172 10.27 -8.38 -16.26
CA LYS A 172 11.44 -9.25 -16.40
C LYS A 172 11.47 -9.91 -17.78
N ASP A 173 10.31 -10.33 -18.29
CA ASP A 173 10.14 -10.99 -19.57
C ASP A 173 10.06 -9.98 -20.76
N GLY A 174 10.27 -8.68 -20.51
CA GLY A 174 10.19 -7.63 -21.53
C GLY A 174 8.77 -7.31 -22.00
N ASN A 175 7.73 -7.91 -21.40
CA ASN A 175 6.35 -7.69 -21.81
C ASN A 175 5.77 -6.40 -21.23
N LEU A 176 6.26 -5.26 -21.73
CA LEU A 176 5.86 -3.92 -21.27
C LEU A 176 4.36 -3.66 -21.53
N ASN A 177 3.82 -4.17 -22.63
CA ASN A 177 2.41 -3.98 -22.98
C ASN A 177 1.48 -4.54 -21.90
N LEU A 178 1.71 -5.76 -21.43
CA LEU A 178 0.91 -6.35 -20.35
C LEU A 178 1.17 -5.67 -19.00
N ALA A 179 2.41 -5.34 -18.68
CA ALA A 179 2.74 -4.58 -17.46
C ALA A 179 1.97 -3.25 -17.42
N ASN A 180 2.01 -2.47 -18.51
CA ASN A 180 1.33 -1.19 -18.64
C ASN A 180 -0.21 -1.33 -18.56
N LYS A 181 -0.78 -2.35 -19.19
CA LYS A 181 -2.22 -2.66 -19.08
C LYS A 181 -2.64 -2.92 -17.63
N LEU A 182 -1.81 -3.65 -16.83
CA LEU A 182 -2.12 -3.93 -15.43
C LEU A 182 -1.89 -2.71 -14.54
N LEU A 183 -0.95 -1.84 -14.88
CA LEU A 183 -0.67 -0.58 -14.17
C LEU A 183 -1.66 0.53 -14.53
N SER A 184 -2.35 0.45 -15.68
CA SER A 184 -3.14 1.52 -16.30
C SER A 184 -2.33 2.78 -16.60
N ARG A 185 -1.05 2.63 -16.85
CA ARG A 185 -0.13 3.68 -17.26
C ARG A 185 1.14 3.07 -17.84
N THR A 186 1.91 3.86 -18.55
CA THR A 186 3.27 3.52 -18.92
C THR A 186 4.12 3.34 -17.66
N TRP A 187 4.81 2.22 -17.56
CA TRP A 187 5.83 2.02 -16.55
C TRP A 187 7.10 2.76 -16.93
N PHE A 188 7.73 3.40 -15.98
CA PHE A 188 8.97 4.12 -16.17
C PHE A 188 9.87 4.00 -14.95
N ILE A 189 11.12 4.35 -15.10
CA ILE A 189 12.14 4.41 -14.06
C ILE A 189 12.60 5.86 -13.92
N ASP A 190 12.51 6.39 -12.70
CA ASP A 190 13.16 7.65 -12.34
C ASP A 190 14.57 7.34 -11.81
N GLY A 191 15.57 8.05 -12.31
CA GLY A 191 16.96 7.93 -11.86
C GLY A 191 17.71 9.23 -11.96
N LYS A 192 18.76 9.37 -11.17
CA LYS A 192 19.75 10.45 -11.31
C LYS A 192 20.74 10.03 -12.39
N VAL A 193 20.99 10.92 -13.34
CA VAL A 193 22.04 10.71 -14.34
C VAL A 193 23.39 10.90 -13.63
N GLU A 194 24.21 9.86 -13.66
CA GLU A 194 25.58 9.90 -13.15
C GLU A 194 26.59 9.81 -14.30
N LYS A 195 27.77 10.41 -14.10
CA LYS A 195 28.86 10.28 -15.08
C LYS A 195 29.31 8.83 -15.16
N GLY A 196 29.19 8.22 -16.33
CA GLY A 196 29.70 6.88 -16.62
C GLY A 196 31.23 6.84 -16.67
N LYS A 197 31.76 5.65 -16.88
CA LYS A 197 33.23 5.40 -16.99
C LYS A 197 33.87 6.00 -18.24
N LYS A 198 33.14 6.77 -19.06
CA LYS A 198 33.62 7.40 -20.32
C LYS A 198 34.23 6.41 -21.34
N ILE A 199 33.80 5.14 -21.33
CA ILE A 199 34.36 4.07 -22.16
C ILE A 199 33.87 4.17 -23.62
N GLY A 200 32.83 4.95 -23.90
CA GLY A 200 32.25 5.10 -25.24
C GLY A 200 32.76 6.30 -26.06
N ARG A 201 33.81 6.99 -25.60
CA ARG A 201 34.54 7.99 -26.42
C ARG A 201 35.80 7.33 -26.98
N LYS A 202 35.72 6.79 -28.15
CA LYS A 202 36.82 6.72 -29.09
C LYS A 202 36.79 7.97 -29.96
#